data_a3bde88e870e252c0c32a36ca635c83e
#
_entry.id   a3bde88e870e252c0c32a36ca635c83e
#
_cell.length_a   1.000
_cell.length_b   1.000
_cell.length_c   1.000
_cell.angle_alpha   90.00
_cell.angle_beta   90.00
_cell.angle_gamma   90.00
#
_symmetry.space_group_name_H-M   'P 1'
#
loop_
_entity.id
_entity.type
_entity.pdbx_description
1 polymer ?
#
loop_
_entity_poly.entity_id
_entity_poly.type
_entity_poly.pdbx_seq_one_letter_code
_entity_poly.pdbx_strand_id
1 'polypeptide(L)'
;MTALVPYTTLVKRFAAAPPGKLYCLHGDRSVFRLSLYAASHALLTGVPITLVDGTNRFDVYYIAEFARKVTSQRFVKRRVEPERLLENIFISRAFTCYQMEATITEKLPAFVKRKHSPMVIIFGLLDTFYDEQAPLFEVKASLQRIIAALHRLKGESVSILLASLDMKLESQERNGLFPKLASAMDEAFHVTESAEGQKIVREKRIENKPLRRGDAENNAEDE
;
A
#
# COMPACT_ATOMS: atom_id res chain seq x y z
N MET A 1 12.09 -19.65 -4.04
CA MET A 1 13.30 -18.87 -3.70
C MET A 1 12.86 -17.43 -3.48
N THR A 2 13.05 -16.90 -2.30
CA THR A 2 12.78 -15.51 -1.94
C THR A 2 13.91 -14.64 -2.46
N ALA A 3 13.63 -13.71 -3.37
CA ALA A 3 14.65 -12.86 -3.97
C ALA A 3 14.82 -11.59 -3.16
N LEU A 4 16.06 -11.28 -2.78
CA LEU A 4 16.43 -10.00 -2.17
C LEU A 4 16.28 -8.89 -3.22
N VAL A 5 15.55 -7.84 -2.89
CA VAL A 5 15.31 -6.71 -3.79
C VAL A 5 16.11 -5.50 -3.31
N PRO A 6 16.97 -4.92 -4.14
CA PRO A 6 17.64 -3.68 -3.78
C PRO A 6 16.62 -2.57 -3.53
N TYR A 7 16.82 -1.80 -2.47
CA TYR A 7 16.01 -0.65 -2.09
C TYR A 7 15.74 0.31 -3.25
N THR A 8 16.78 0.63 -4.02
CA THR A 8 16.68 1.52 -5.19
C THR A 8 15.79 0.96 -6.30
N THR A 9 15.71 -0.37 -6.44
CA THR A 9 14.85 -1.03 -7.42
C THR A 9 13.38 -0.89 -7.06
N LEU A 10 13.03 -1.10 -5.78
CA LEU A 10 11.66 -0.93 -5.31
C LEU A 10 11.18 0.51 -5.50
N VAL A 11 12.02 1.48 -5.07
CA VAL A 11 11.71 2.91 -5.20
C VAL A 11 11.53 3.31 -6.65
N LYS A 12 12.41 2.89 -7.55
CA LYS A 12 12.29 3.17 -8.99
C LYS A 12 11.02 2.57 -9.58
N ARG A 13 10.67 1.33 -9.20
CA ARG A 13 9.43 0.69 -9.67
C ARG A 13 8.20 1.46 -9.26
N PHE A 14 8.15 1.90 -8.00
CA PHE A 14 7.00 2.63 -7.49
C PHE A 14 6.99 4.08 -7.99
N ALA A 15 8.13 4.78 -7.94
CA ALA A 15 8.23 6.17 -8.42
C ALA A 15 7.98 6.32 -9.93
N ALA A 16 8.31 5.30 -10.73
CA ALA A 16 7.95 5.26 -12.14
C ALA A 16 6.45 5.08 -12.38
N ALA A 17 5.68 4.84 -11.30
CA ALA A 17 4.23 4.63 -11.33
C ALA A 17 3.76 3.81 -12.54
N PRO A 18 4.18 2.52 -12.66
CA PRO A 18 3.64 1.70 -13.73
C PRO A 18 2.13 1.68 -13.57
N PRO A 19 1.34 2.09 -14.56
CA PRO A 19 -0.08 2.30 -14.39
C PRO A 19 -0.78 1.02 -13.96
N GLY A 20 -1.63 1.15 -12.94
CA GLY A 20 -2.52 0.09 -12.51
C GLY A 20 -1.84 -1.10 -11.83
N LYS A 21 -1.07 -0.88 -10.76
CA LYS A 21 -0.52 -1.95 -9.92
C LYS A 21 -0.83 -1.79 -8.44
N LEU A 22 -1.03 -2.92 -7.77
CA LEU A 22 -1.22 -3.01 -6.33
C LEU A 22 0.05 -3.59 -5.68
N TYR A 23 0.68 -2.81 -4.82
CA TYR A 23 1.86 -3.20 -4.05
C TYR A 23 1.54 -3.27 -2.57
N CYS A 24 2.11 -4.24 -1.86
CA CYS A 24 2.10 -4.31 -0.41
C CYS A 24 3.53 -4.32 0.12
N LEU A 25 3.83 -3.38 1.01
CA LEU A 25 5.00 -3.43 1.88
C LEU A 25 4.52 -3.81 3.28
N HIS A 26 5.06 -4.87 3.85
CA HIS A 26 4.75 -5.26 5.21
C HIS A 26 6.02 -5.62 5.98
N GLY A 27 5.96 -5.58 7.31
CA GLY A 27 7.10 -5.85 8.17
C GLY A 27 7.17 -4.93 9.38
N ASP A 28 8.32 -4.36 9.66
CA ASP A 28 8.53 -3.42 10.75
C ASP A 28 8.17 -1.96 10.38
N ARG A 29 8.41 -1.02 11.30
CA ARG A 29 8.06 0.40 11.11
C ARG A 29 8.77 1.07 9.94
N SER A 30 9.82 0.47 9.40
CA SER A 30 10.56 1.02 8.26
C SER A 30 9.73 1.05 6.97
N VAL A 31 8.65 0.25 6.87
CA VAL A 31 7.72 0.26 5.72
C VAL A 31 7.14 1.64 5.45
N PHE A 32 6.83 2.41 6.49
CA PHE A 32 6.28 3.77 6.33
C PHE A 32 7.33 4.74 5.77
N ARG A 33 8.55 4.70 6.30
CA ARG A 33 9.65 5.54 5.81
C ARG A 33 10.02 5.19 4.37
N LEU A 34 10.04 3.91 4.03
CA LEU A 34 10.30 3.44 2.67
C LEU A 34 9.22 3.92 1.70
N SER A 35 7.96 3.87 2.12
CA SER A 35 6.84 4.39 1.33
C SER A 35 6.92 5.90 1.11
N LEU A 36 7.27 6.68 2.16
CA LEU A 36 7.49 8.12 2.04
C LEU A 36 8.69 8.46 1.15
N TYR A 37 9.73 7.64 1.18
CA TYR A 37 10.88 7.82 0.30
C TYR A 37 10.51 7.59 -1.17
N ALA A 38 9.74 6.53 -1.46
CA ALA A 38 9.22 6.28 -2.80
C ALA A 38 8.29 7.42 -3.26
N ALA A 39 7.40 7.89 -2.37
CA ALA A 39 6.56 9.06 -2.59
C ALA A 39 7.37 10.31 -2.95
N SER A 40 8.42 10.59 -2.17
CA SER A 40 9.28 11.76 -2.39
C SER A 40 9.94 11.74 -3.77
N HIS A 41 10.36 10.58 -4.25
CA HIS A 41 10.89 10.44 -5.60
C HIS A 41 9.84 10.69 -6.70
N ALA A 42 8.60 10.23 -6.51
CA ALA A 42 7.52 10.51 -7.45
C ALA A 42 7.16 12.00 -7.47
N LEU A 43 7.09 12.63 -6.30
CA LEU A 43 6.85 14.07 -6.17
C LEU A 43 7.93 14.92 -6.86
N LEU A 44 9.21 14.49 -6.85
CA LEU A 44 10.28 15.17 -7.60
C LEU A 44 10.03 15.19 -9.10
N THR A 45 9.33 14.19 -9.63
CA THR A 45 8.94 14.14 -11.04
C THR A 45 7.61 14.86 -11.33
N GLY A 46 7.02 15.49 -10.32
CA GLY A 46 5.75 16.22 -10.44
C GLY A 46 4.50 15.33 -10.36
N VAL A 47 4.65 14.07 -9.96
CA VAL A 47 3.50 13.15 -9.80
C VAL A 47 2.78 13.45 -8.50
N PRO A 48 1.49 13.87 -8.52
CA PRO A 48 0.72 14.08 -7.31
C PRO A 48 0.37 12.76 -6.64
N ILE A 49 0.36 12.77 -5.30
CA ILE A 49 0.13 11.59 -4.47
C ILE A 49 -1.07 11.81 -3.57
N THR A 50 -1.95 10.82 -3.50
CA THR A 50 -2.99 10.74 -2.49
C THR A 50 -2.59 9.73 -1.42
N LEU A 51 -2.64 10.14 -0.15
CA LEU A 51 -2.28 9.29 0.99
C LEU A 51 -3.48 9.14 1.92
N VAL A 52 -3.83 7.89 2.22
CA VAL A 52 -4.80 7.53 3.26
C VAL A 52 -4.03 7.01 4.46
N ASP A 53 -4.16 7.69 5.61
CA ASP A 53 -3.38 7.36 6.81
C ASP A 53 -4.31 6.84 7.92
N GLY A 54 -4.26 5.53 8.17
CA GLY A 54 -4.97 4.84 9.24
C GLY A 54 -4.20 4.76 10.57
N THR A 55 -2.92 5.16 10.56
CA THR A 55 -2.01 4.97 11.70
C THR A 55 -1.41 6.26 12.25
N ASN A 56 -1.74 7.40 11.63
CA ASN A 56 -1.10 8.69 11.92
C ASN A 56 0.44 8.63 11.78
N ARG A 57 0.93 8.00 10.71
CA ARG A 57 2.36 7.79 10.43
C ARG A 57 2.92 8.68 9.33
N PHE A 58 2.07 9.53 8.73
CA PHE A 58 2.58 10.51 7.78
C PHE A 58 3.50 11.52 8.48
N ASP A 59 4.72 11.63 7.96
CA ASP A 59 5.74 12.53 8.49
C ASP A 59 6.08 13.61 7.44
N VAL A 60 5.55 14.81 7.67
CA VAL A 60 5.80 16.00 6.83
C VAL A 60 7.27 16.41 6.85
N TYR A 61 7.95 16.24 7.98
CA TYR A 61 9.36 16.62 8.13
C TYR A 61 10.26 15.71 7.31
N TYR A 62 9.89 14.43 7.16
CA TYR A 62 10.61 13.50 6.30
C TYR A 62 10.65 13.99 4.84
N ILE A 63 9.52 14.44 4.30
CA ILE A 63 9.44 14.98 2.93
C ILE A 63 10.28 16.25 2.78
N ALA A 64 10.21 17.15 3.78
CA ALA A 64 10.98 18.39 3.78
C ALA A 64 12.51 18.11 3.88
N GLU A 65 12.91 17.17 4.71
CA GLU A 65 14.32 16.76 4.83
C GLU A 65 14.84 16.12 3.52
N PHE A 66 14.03 15.28 2.90
CA PHE A 66 14.34 14.70 1.60
C PHE A 66 14.59 15.78 0.55
N ALA A 67 13.71 16.79 0.44
CA ALA A 67 13.87 17.90 -0.49
C ALA A 67 15.19 18.66 -0.26
N ARG A 68 15.55 18.94 1.00
CA ARG A 68 16.81 19.59 1.36
C ARG A 68 18.03 18.73 0.98
N LYS A 69 17.98 17.41 1.26
CA LYS A 69 19.05 16.47 0.91
C LYS A 69 19.28 16.39 -0.60
N VAL A 70 18.21 16.35 -1.39
CA VAL A 70 18.32 16.36 -2.85
C VAL A 70 18.92 17.68 -3.34
N THR A 71 18.48 18.81 -2.79
CA THR A 71 19.01 20.14 -3.15
C THR A 71 20.52 20.26 -2.83
N SER A 72 21.00 19.65 -1.76
CA SER A 72 22.41 19.69 -1.38
C SER A 72 23.34 18.83 -2.24
N GLN A 73 22.80 17.98 -3.11
CA GLN A 73 23.62 17.14 -3.99
C GLN A 73 24.26 17.99 -5.10
N ARG A 74 25.55 17.80 -5.30
CA ARG A 74 26.42 18.58 -6.21
C ARG A 74 25.97 18.70 -7.67
N PHE A 75 25.06 17.77 -8.10
CA PHE A 75 24.61 17.67 -9.49
C PHE A 75 23.20 18.20 -9.73
N VAL A 76 22.50 18.67 -8.70
CA VAL A 76 21.15 19.22 -8.83
C VAL A 76 21.24 20.68 -9.19
N LYS A 77 20.97 21.01 -10.45
CA LYS A 77 21.00 22.38 -10.98
C LYS A 77 19.87 23.28 -10.46
N ARG A 78 18.82 22.71 -9.87
CA ARG A 78 17.64 23.46 -9.41
C ARG A 78 17.33 23.13 -7.97
N ARG A 79 17.18 24.16 -7.15
CA ARG A 79 16.71 24.01 -5.77
C ARG A 79 15.32 23.39 -5.74
N VAL A 80 15.15 22.37 -4.91
CA VAL A 80 13.86 21.73 -4.65
C VAL A 80 13.28 22.33 -3.38
N GLU A 81 12.23 23.13 -3.53
CA GLU A 81 11.53 23.71 -2.38
C GLU A 81 10.62 22.66 -1.76
N PRO A 82 10.73 22.40 -0.44
CA PRO A 82 9.89 21.42 0.24
C PRO A 82 8.39 21.66 0.05
N GLU A 83 7.97 22.91 0.05
CA GLU A 83 6.60 23.38 -0.12
C GLU A 83 6.00 22.85 -1.42
N ARG A 84 6.75 22.89 -2.51
CA ARG A 84 6.29 22.37 -3.82
C ARG A 84 6.02 20.87 -3.81
N LEU A 85 6.79 20.10 -3.03
CA LEU A 85 6.52 18.67 -2.88
C LEU A 85 5.25 18.47 -2.03
N LEU A 86 5.11 19.23 -0.93
CA LEU A 86 3.99 19.12 -0.02
C LEU A 86 2.65 19.57 -0.63
N GLU A 87 2.64 20.53 -1.55
CA GLU A 87 1.45 20.96 -2.30
C GLU A 87 0.87 19.84 -3.19
N ASN A 88 1.69 18.85 -3.55
CA ASN A 88 1.30 17.72 -4.39
C ASN A 88 1.01 16.43 -3.59
N ILE A 89 0.98 16.51 -2.27
CA ILE A 89 0.53 15.44 -1.38
C ILE A 89 -0.84 15.76 -0.80
N PHE A 90 -1.80 14.86 -1.01
CA PHE A 90 -3.16 15.00 -0.50
C PHE A 90 -3.42 13.91 0.53
N ILE A 91 -3.75 14.31 1.77
CA ILE A 91 -3.85 13.38 2.89
C ILE A 91 -5.30 13.29 3.36
N SER A 92 -5.78 12.06 3.54
CA SER A 92 -6.99 11.72 4.27
C SER A 92 -6.64 10.82 5.44
N ARG A 93 -7.32 10.98 6.58
CA ARG A 93 -7.15 10.13 7.75
C ARG A 93 -8.39 9.30 7.99
N ALA A 94 -8.20 8.05 8.42
CA ALA A 94 -9.26 7.12 8.75
C ALA A 94 -8.85 6.29 9.96
N PHE A 95 -9.52 6.51 11.10
CA PHE A 95 -9.12 5.90 12.38
C PHE A 95 -9.96 4.67 12.77
N THR A 96 -11.01 4.37 12.00
CA THR A 96 -11.84 3.17 12.20
C THR A 96 -11.98 2.42 10.88
N CYS A 97 -12.30 1.11 10.95
CA CYS A 97 -12.52 0.30 9.75
C CYS A 97 -13.66 0.87 8.87
N TYR A 98 -14.70 1.43 9.47
CA TYR A 98 -15.81 2.06 8.74
C TYR A 98 -15.36 3.34 8.01
N GLN A 99 -14.54 4.17 8.66
CA GLN A 99 -13.99 5.37 8.03
C GLN A 99 -13.01 4.99 6.90
N MET A 100 -12.20 3.95 7.11
CA MET A 100 -11.28 3.44 6.10
C MET A 100 -12.05 2.91 4.89
N GLU A 101 -13.09 2.13 5.11
CA GLU A 101 -13.95 1.65 4.04
C GLU A 101 -14.58 2.81 3.25
N ALA A 102 -15.30 3.70 3.92
CA ALA A 102 -15.94 4.85 3.26
C ALA A 102 -14.94 5.73 2.52
N THR A 103 -13.72 5.89 3.08
CA THR A 103 -12.67 6.66 2.41
C THR A 103 -12.23 5.98 1.12
N ILE A 104 -11.97 4.67 1.12
CA ILE A 104 -11.43 3.95 -0.03
C ILE A 104 -12.52 3.67 -1.08
N THR A 105 -13.73 3.32 -0.65
CA THR A 105 -14.79 2.89 -1.58
C THR A 105 -15.58 4.04 -2.19
N GLU A 106 -15.75 5.15 -1.46
CA GLU A 106 -16.62 6.25 -1.86
C GLU A 106 -15.85 7.52 -2.22
N LYS A 107 -14.92 7.95 -1.34
CA LYS A 107 -14.27 9.27 -1.49
C LYS A 107 -13.05 9.23 -2.42
N LEU A 108 -12.21 8.19 -2.28
CA LEU A 108 -10.94 8.09 -2.97
C LEU A 108 -11.07 8.09 -4.51
N PRO A 109 -12.01 7.35 -5.15
CA PRO A 109 -12.12 7.34 -6.60
C PRO A 109 -12.38 8.73 -7.20
N ALA A 110 -13.37 9.46 -6.66
CA ALA A 110 -13.68 10.81 -7.12
C ALA A 110 -12.52 11.79 -6.85
N PHE A 111 -11.82 11.61 -5.73
CA PHE A 111 -10.71 12.48 -5.33
C PHE A 111 -9.49 12.28 -6.25
N VAL A 112 -9.07 11.04 -6.48
CA VAL A 112 -7.96 10.68 -7.38
C VAL A 112 -8.19 11.24 -8.78
N LYS A 113 -9.41 11.09 -9.31
CA LYS A 113 -9.80 11.66 -10.60
C LYS A 113 -9.69 13.18 -10.63
N ARG A 114 -10.25 13.87 -9.62
CA ARG A 114 -10.24 15.34 -9.53
C ARG A 114 -8.82 15.91 -9.38
N LYS A 115 -7.93 15.22 -8.66
CA LYS A 115 -6.55 15.66 -8.41
C LYS A 115 -5.55 15.13 -9.43
N HIS A 116 -6.02 14.32 -10.39
CA HIS A 116 -5.15 13.63 -11.35
C HIS A 116 -3.98 12.92 -10.66
N SER A 117 -4.27 12.24 -9.53
CA SER A 117 -3.28 11.54 -8.71
C SER A 117 -3.17 10.09 -9.14
N PRO A 118 -2.20 9.69 -9.97
CA PRO A 118 -2.08 8.32 -10.46
C PRO A 118 -1.49 7.39 -9.40
N MET A 119 -1.16 7.93 -8.24
CA MET A 119 -0.47 7.21 -7.17
C MET A 119 -1.18 7.41 -5.85
N VAL A 120 -1.52 6.29 -5.19
CA VAL A 120 -2.15 6.24 -3.89
C VAL A 120 -1.26 5.48 -2.92
N ILE A 121 -1.09 6.00 -1.71
CA ILE A 121 -0.43 5.31 -0.60
C ILE A 121 -1.46 5.11 0.51
N ILE A 122 -1.50 3.92 1.10
CA ILE A 122 -2.38 3.61 2.22
C ILE A 122 -1.54 3.08 3.38
N PHE A 123 -1.55 3.79 4.49
CA PHE A 123 -0.87 3.41 5.72
C PHE A 123 -1.84 2.71 6.68
N GLY A 124 -1.47 1.51 7.14
CA GLY A 124 -2.13 0.82 8.21
C GLY A 124 -3.61 0.52 7.93
N LEU A 125 -3.93 0.08 6.72
CA LEU A 125 -5.30 -0.30 6.39
C LEU A 125 -5.86 -1.29 7.41
N LEU A 126 -5.12 -2.38 7.68
CA LEU A 126 -5.55 -3.42 8.59
C LEU A 126 -5.47 -3.02 10.06
N ASP A 127 -4.65 -2.04 10.43
CA ASP A 127 -4.55 -1.58 11.82
C ASP A 127 -5.93 -1.11 12.32
N THR A 128 -6.71 -0.49 11.44
CA THR A 128 -8.10 -0.08 11.77
C THR A 128 -9.09 -1.24 11.80
N PHE A 129 -8.72 -2.42 11.29
CA PHE A 129 -9.54 -3.64 11.23
C PHE A 129 -9.24 -4.61 12.36
N TYR A 130 -8.17 -4.38 13.10
CA TYR A 130 -7.79 -5.20 14.23
C TYR A 130 -8.48 -4.80 15.54
N ASP A 131 -9.26 -3.71 15.52
CA ASP A 131 -10.11 -3.32 16.64
C ASP A 131 -11.18 -4.40 16.91
N GLU A 132 -11.13 -5.00 18.10
CA GLU A 132 -12.03 -6.09 18.50
C GLU A 132 -13.47 -5.63 18.73
N GLN A 133 -13.73 -4.33 18.86
CA GLN A 133 -15.07 -3.80 19.00
C GLN A 133 -15.92 -3.97 17.75
N ALA A 134 -15.28 -4.02 16.56
CA ALA A 134 -15.99 -4.24 15.31
C ALA A 134 -16.28 -5.74 15.11
N PRO A 135 -17.52 -6.15 14.80
CA PRO A 135 -17.87 -7.54 14.55
C PRO A 135 -17.05 -8.13 13.39
N LEU A 136 -16.47 -9.31 13.57
CA LEU A 136 -15.57 -9.91 12.60
C LEU A 136 -16.20 -10.10 11.20
N PHE A 137 -17.48 -10.45 11.15
CA PHE A 137 -18.18 -10.63 9.86
C PHE A 137 -18.30 -9.31 9.08
N GLU A 138 -18.53 -8.18 9.78
CA GLU A 138 -18.55 -6.85 9.16
C GLU A 138 -17.16 -6.47 8.66
N VAL A 139 -16.12 -6.71 9.48
CA VAL A 139 -14.71 -6.48 9.12
C VAL A 139 -14.33 -7.26 7.87
N LYS A 140 -14.69 -8.57 7.80
CA LYS A 140 -14.43 -9.40 6.62
C LYS A 140 -15.15 -8.90 5.37
N ALA A 141 -16.41 -8.48 5.50
CA ALA A 141 -17.21 -7.93 4.42
C ALA A 141 -16.66 -6.57 3.92
N SER A 142 -16.31 -5.70 4.86
CA SER A 142 -15.67 -4.41 4.60
C SER A 142 -14.34 -4.59 3.83
N LEU A 143 -13.47 -5.49 4.29
CA LEU A 143 -12.22 -5.79 3.60
C LEU A 143 -12.43 -6.27 2.16
N GLN A 144 -13.47 -7.07 1.90
CA GLN A 144 -13.81 -7.50 0.54
C GLN A 144 -14.22 -6.32 -0.34
N ARG A 145 -15.04 -5.39 0.17
CA ARG A 145 -15.45 -4.18 -0.56
C ARG A 145 -14.26 -3.27 -0.85
N ILE A 146 -13.35 -3.13 0.12
CA ILE A 146 -12.09 -2.38 -0.07
C ILE A 146 -11.24 -3.01 -1.17
N ILE A 147 -10.98 -4.32 -1.11
CA ILE A 147 -10.20 -5.02 -2.15
C ILE A 147 -10.81 -4.81 -3.53
N ALA A 148 -12.14 -4.92 -3.65
CA ALA A 148 -12.83 -4.65 -4.92
C ALA A 148 -12.64 -3.21 -5.40
N ALA A 149 -12.66 -2.23 -4.49
CA ALA A 149 -12.43 -0.82 -4.81
C ALA A 149 -10.97 -0.57 -5.27
N LEU A 150 -9.98 -1.19 -4.60
CA LEU A 150 -8.57 -1.10 -5.00
C LEU A 150 -8.36 -1.67 -6.40
N HIS A 151 -9.00 -2.80 -6.73
CA HIS A 151 -8.93 -3.38 -8.07
C HIS A 151 -9.60 -2.51 -9.14
N ARG A 152 -10.70 -1.81 -8.82
CA ARG A 152 -11.30 -0.82 -9.72
C ARG A 152 -10.36 0.34 -10.00
N LEU A 153 -9.77 0.94 -8.96
CA LEU A 153 -8.78 2.01 -9.11
C LEU A 153 -7.56 1.56 -9.93
N LYS A 154 -7.09 0.33 -9.70
CA LYS A 154 -6.05 -0.28 -10.54
C LYS A 154 -6.48 -0.33 -12.02
N GLY A 155 -7.72 -0.73 -12.32
CA GLY A 155 -8.28 -0.73 -13.68
C GLY A 155 -8.33 0.66 -14.32
N GLU A 156 -8.41 1.71 -13.52
CA GLU A 156 -8.33 3.12 -13.93
C GLU A 156 -6.88 3.65 -14.00
N SER A 157 -5.90 2.75 -14.07
CA SER A 157 -4.46 3.06 -14.14
C SER A 157 -3.88 3.74 -12.90
N VAL A 158 -4.50 3.59 -11.73
CA VAL A 158 -3.98 4.08 -10.45
C VAL A 158 -3.08 3.03 -9.82
N SER A 159 -1.85 3.41 -9.48
CA SER A 159 -0.93 2.57 -8.71
C SER A 159 -1.12 2.77 -7.22
N ILE A 160 -1.22 1.68 -6.46
CA ILE A 160 -1.52 1.71 -5.03
C ILE A 160 -0.42 1.00 -4.27
N LEU A 161 0.12 1.66 -3.25
CA LEU A 161 1.08 1.11 -2.30
C LEU A 161 0.45 1.02 -0.91
N LEU A 162 0.25 -0.20 -0.43
CA LEU A 162 -0.12 -0.46 0.96
C LEU A 162 1.14 -0.57 1.80
N ALA A 163 1.17 0.06 2.97
CA ALA A 163 2.19 -0.15 3.98
C ALA A 163 1.54 -0.61 5.28
N SER A 164 1.92 -1.77 5.76
CA SER A 164 1.32 -2.46 6.91
C SER A 164 2.39 -2.97 7.86
N LEU A 165 2.13 -2.91 9.16
CA LEU A 165 2.97 -3.60 10.15
C LEU A 165 2.63 -5.08 10.19
N ASP A 166 3.64 -5.91 10.46
CA ASP A 166 3.42 -7.30 10.84
C ASP A 166 2.94 -7.32 12.29
N MET A 167 1.67 -7.66 12.48
CA MET A 167 1.06 -7.75 13.80
C MET A 167 0.72 -9.20 14.10
N LYS A 168 1.18 -9.67 15.26
CA LYS A 168 0.68 -10.93 15.84
C LYS A 168 -0.50 -10.59 16.72
N LEU A 169 -1.68 -11.03 16.31
CA LEU A 169 -2.91 -10.84 17.06
C LEU A 169 -3.22 -12.09 17.88
N GLU A 170 -3.83 -11.90 19.03
CA GLU A 170 -4.34 -13.02 19.85
C GLU A 170 -5.48 -13.74 19.13
N SER A 171 -6.32 -13.00 18.43
CA SER A 171 -7.41 -13.54 17.62
C SER A 171 -6.88 -14.22 16.37
N GLN A 172 -6.91 -15.55 16.33
CA GLN A 172 -6.53 -16.33 15.14
C GLN A 172 -7.37 -15.98 13.90
N GLU A 173 -8.64 -15.64 14.09
CA GLU A 173 -9.55 -15.32 13.00
C GLU A 173 -9.19 -13.98 12.32
N ARG A 174 -8.72 -12.99 13.09
CA ARG A 174 -8.25 -11.72 12.56
C ARG A 174 -6.88 -11.83 11.88
N ASN A 175 -6.06 -12.81 12.26
CA ASN A 175 -4.80 -13.12 11.58
C ASN A 175 -5.00 -13.50 10.10
N GLY A 176 -6.19 -13.99 9.73
CA GLY A 176 -6.54 -14.29 8.33
C GLY A 176 -6.77 -13.06 7.44
N LEU A 177 -6.89 -11.85 8.00
CA LEU A 177 -7.15 -10.64 7.22
C LEU A 177 -5.96 -10.24 6.35
N PHE A 178 -4.74 -10.30 6.90
CA PHE A 178 -3.52 -9.95 6.15
C PHE A 178 -3.28 -10.89 4.96
N PRO A 179 -3.27 -12.23 5.09
CA PRO A 179 -3.14 -13.13 3.96
C PRO A 179 -4.17 -12.87 2.85
N LYS A 180 -5.41 -12.57 3.22
CA LYS A 180 -6.48 -12.24 2.27
C LYS A 180 -6.17 -10.95 1.52
N LEU A 181 -5.69 -9.90 2.22
CA LEU A 181 -5.29 -8.65 1.59
C LEU A 181 -4.07 -8.85 0.68
N ALA A 182 -3.02 -9.52 1.18
CA ALA A 182 -1.78 -9.76 0.45
C ALA A 182 -2.00 -10.58 -0.82
N SER A 183 -2.91 -11.58 -0.79
CA SER A 183 -3.25 -12.38 -1.97
C SER A 183 -3.92 -11.58 -3.09
N ALA A 184 -4.54 -10.45 -2.76
CA ALA A 184 -5.17 -9.55 -3.73
C ALA A 184 -4.18 -8.57 -4.37
N MET A 185 -2.93 -8.51 -3.90
CA MET A 185 -1.89 -7.62 -4.41
C MET A 185 -1.14 -8.24 -5.59
N ASP A 186 -0.64 -7.39 -6.48
CA ASP A 186 0.19 -7.85 -7.60
C ASP A 186 1.60 -8.23 -7.13
N GLU A 187 2.12 -7.50 -6.16
CA GLU A 187 3.44 -7.74 -5.56
C GLU A 187 3.41 -7.44 -4.07
N ALA A 188 4.00 -8.33 -3.27
CA ALA A 188 4.19 -8.13 -1.83
C ALA A 188 5.69 -8.21 -1.49
N PHE A 189 6.12 -7.35 -0.57
CA PHE A 189 7.49 -7.25 -0.10
C PHE A 189 7.52 -7.20 1.42
N HIS A 190 8.28 -8.11 2.02
CA HIS A 190 8.59 -8.08 3.43
C HIS A 190 9.81 -7.19 3.67
N VAL A 191 9.69 -6.23 4.57
CA VAL A 191 10.71 -5.23 4.87
C VAL A 191 11.11 -5.35 6.34
N THR A 192 12.40 -5.49 6.59
CA THR A 192 12.97 -5.50 7.94
C THR A 192 14.16 -4.54 8.00
N GLU A 193 14.33 -3.87 9.12
CA GLU A 193 15.49 -3.03 9.40
C GLU A 193 16.41 -3.77 10.37
N SER A 194 17.70 -3.82 10.04
CA SER A 194 18.75 -4.41 10.88
C SER A 194 19.91 -3.44 11.03
N ALA A 195 20.87 -3.76 11.89
CA ALA A 195 22.12 -2.98 12.03
C ALA A 195 22.90 -2.86 10.70
N GLU A 196 22.73 -3.79 9.79
CA GLU A 196 23.35 -3.82 8.45
C GLU A 196 22.56 -3.02 7.40
N GLY A 197 21.40 -2.47 7.76
CA GLY A 197 20.51 -1.71 6.88
C GLY A 197 19.16 -2.40 6.62
N GLN A 198 18.42 -1.85 5.65
CA GLN A 198 17.11 -2.38 5.28
C GLN A 198 17.24 -3.60 4.38
N LYS A 199 16.58 -4.68 4.76
CA LYS A 199 16.43 -5.90 3.96
C LYS A 199 15.01 -5.95 3.39
N ILE A 200 14.90 -6.04 2.07
CA ILE A 200 13.63 -6.14 1.35
C ILE A 200 13.60 -7.47 0.63
N VAL A 201 12.59 -8.26 0.94
CA VAL A 201 12.41 -9.58 0.36
C VAL A 201 11.10 -9.60 -0.41
N ARG A 202 11.16 -9.89 -1.72
CA ARG A 202 9.95 -10.11 -2.50
C ARG A 202 9.36 -11.46 -2.13
N GLU A 203 8.11 -11.47 -1.70
CA GLU A 203 7.37 -12.68 -1.48
C GLU A 203 6.91 -13.27 -2.83
N LYS A 204 6.83 -14.61 -2.90
CA LYS A 204 6.30 -15.27 -4.09
C LYS A 204 4.87 -14.78 -4.31
N ARG A 205 4.58 -14.34 -5.53
CA ARG A 205 3.21 -14.17 -6.01
C ARG A 205 2.44 -15.46 -5.71
N ILE A 206 1.42 -15.37 -4.87
CA ILE A 206 0.43 -16.44 -4.77
C ILE A 206 -0.32 -16.38 -6.09
N GLU A 207 0.08 -17.23 -7.04
CA GLU A 207 -0.71 -17.40 -8.25
C GLU A 207 -2.05 -17.97 -7.83
N ASN A 208 -3.08 -17.13 -7.81
CA ASN A 208 -4.46 -17.59 -7.78
C ASN A 208 -4.67 -18.37 -9.07
N LYS A 209 -4.44 -19.69 -9.00
CA LYS A 209 -4.91 -20.61 -10.01
C LYS A 209 -6.44 -20.39 -10.09
N PRO A 210 -7.00 -19.96 -11.23
CA PRO A 210 -8.44 -19.91 -11.34
C PRO A 210 -8.94 -21.32 -11.04
N LEU A 211 -9.90 -21.45 -10.12
CA LEU A 211 -10.63 -22.69 -9.91
C LEU A 211 -11.11 -23.17 -11.27
N ARG A 212 -10.52 -24.26 -11.76
CA ARG A 212 -10.99 -24.91 -12.97
C ARG A 212 -12.43 -25.31 -12.68
N ARG A 213 -13.38 -24.76 -13.46
CA ARG A 213 -14.72 -25.32 -13.58
C ARG A 213 -14.53 -26.73 -14.15
N GLY A 214 -14.54 -27.74 -13.29
CA GLY A 214 -14.31 -29.12 -13.71
C GLY A 214 -14.29 -30.16 -12.63
N ASP A 215 -14.18 -29.78 -11.34
CA ASP A 215 -14.10 -30.76 -10.26
C ASP A 215 -15.42 -30.93 -9.46
N ALA A 216 -16.56 -30.54 -10.06
CA ALA A 216 -17.88 -30.68 -9.46
C ALA A 216 -18.78 -31.77 -10.12
N GLU A 217 -18.25 -32.56 -11.07
CA GLU A 217 -18.99 -33.69 -11.68
C GLU A 217 -18.13 -34.95 -11.60
N ASN A 218 -18.01 -35.56 -10.44
CA ASN A 218 -17.69 -36.97 -10.28
C ASN A 218 -17.84 -37.39 -8.79
N ASN A 219 -19.06 -37.29 -8.26
CA ASN A 219 -19.46 -38.02 -7.06
C ASN A 219 -20.99 -38.17 -7.03
N ALA A 220 -21.54 -38.77 -8.07
CA ALA A 220 -22.92 -39.25 -8.08
C ALA A 220 -23.04 -40.40 -9.09
N GLU A 221 -22.40 -41.54 -8.79
CA GLU A 221 -22.70 -42.86 -9.30
C GLU A 221 -21.85 -43.84 -8.51
N ASP A 222 -22.37 -44.31 -7.40
CA ASP A 222 -22.21 -45.63 -6.80
C ASP A 222 -22.91 -45.63 -5.43
N GLU A 223 -24.22 -45.88 -5.45
CA GLU A 223 -24.98 -46.80 -4.57
C GLU A 223 -26.42 -46.89 -5.06
#